data_2d8007627cfbf7e7f192c7eab002f48e
#
_entry.id   2d8007627cfbf7e7f192c7eab002f48e
#
_cell.length_a   1.000
_cell.length_b   1.000
_cell.length_c   1.000
_cell.angle_alpha   90.00
_cell.angle_beta   90.00
_cell.angle_gamma   90.00
#
_symmetry.space_group_name_H-M   'P 1'
#
loop_
_entity.id
_entity.type
_entity.pdbx_description
1 polymer ?
#
loop_
_entity_poly.entity_id
_entity_poly.type
_entity_poly.pdbx_seq_one_letter_code
_entity_poly.pdbx_strand_id
1 'polypeptide(L)'
;MGTVKRFRIKSFKKQKPVISLDNVSLSFGDRNILKNISFNIEPGIYGLLGPNGSGKSTLFNLITGNLKPDSGSIHFGETIATNIPIYLRTRMFNIGFVPQIGGIFHSLTLLDNLKCIGEILIKDKREMDSKINYLINKFDLDDIKNIKAANLSGGEKRKTAIAAALLGNPNIILLDEPFAALDILTIQMLQKIIVDLQVEHHSMCVLLADHQPRELLAVCDKALILSNSHIVAEGSPNELLNNVHARKHYFGDKFKA
;
A
#
# COMPACT_ATOMS: atom_id res chain seq x y z
N MET A 1 13.74 0.88 -23.30
CA MET A 1 13.60 0.49 -21.88
C MET A 1 14.32 1.54 -21.05
N GLY A 2 13.59 2.57 -20.60
CA GLY A 2 14.17 3.65 -19.78
C GLY A 2 13.99 3.33 -18.30
N THR A 3 15.05 2.88 -17.66
CA THR A 3 15.12 2.74 -16.20
C THR A 3 14.99 4.15 -15.61
N VAL A 4 13.95 4.40 -14.82
CA VAL A 4 13.83 5.63 -14.03
C VAL A 4 14.98 5.63 -13.02
N LYS A 5 16.09 6.28 -13.36
CA LYS A 5 17.23 6.44 -12.45
C LYS A 5 16.82 7.36 -11.30
N ARG A 6 16.59 6.78 -10.13
CA ARG A 6 16.45 7.51 -8.87
C ARG A 6 17.81 8.07 -8.46
N PHE A 7 18.00 9.39 -8.59
CA PHE A 7 19.07 10.08 -7.89
C PHE A 7 18.61 10.35 -6.45
N ARG A 8 18.98 9.50 -5.52
CA ARG A 8 18.73 9.69 -4.10
C ARG A 8 20.06 10.00 -3.39
N ILE A 9 20.23 11.24 -2.97
CA ILE A 9 21.29 11.60 -2.02
C ILE A 9 20.81 11.14 -0.63
N LYS A 10 21.38 10.04 -0.13
CA LYS A 10 21.05 9.50 1.18
C LYS A 10 21.95 10.13 2.25
N SER A 11 21.37 10.98 3.11
CA SER A 11 21.88 11.13 4.47
C SER A 11 20.96 10.31 5.40
N PHE A 12 21.38 9.13 5.81
CA PHE A 12 20.65 8.31 6.76
C PHE A 12 20.87 8.84 8.18
N LYS A 13 20.02 9.75 8.66
CA LYS A 13 19.67 9.77 10.08
C LYS A 13 18.73 8.60 10.29
N LYS A 14 18.98 7.70 11.27
CA LYS A 14 18.02 6.67 11.70
C LYS A 14 16.68 7.36 11.98
N GLN A 15 15.74 7.25 11.07
CA GLN A 15 14.38 7.72 11.28
C GLN A 15 13.68 6.70 12.17
N LYS A 16 12.84 7.17 13.10
CA LYS A 16 12.02 6.27 13.92
C LYS A 16 11.05 5.53 13.00
N PRO A 17 10.78 4.23 13.21
CA PRO A 17 9.84 3.48 12.41
C PRO A 17 8.44 4.10 12.50
N VAL A 18 7.74 4.18 11.36
CA VAL A 18 6.36 4.67 11.26
C VAL A 18 5.39 3.59 11.69
N ILE A 19 5.66 2.33 11.28
CA ILE A 19 4.89 1.15 11.65
C ILE A 19 5.86 0.09 12.17
N SER A 20 5.54 -0.53 13.31
CA SER A 20 6.27 -1.67 13.86
C SER A 20 5.31 -2.78 14.24
N LEU A 21 5.65 -3.99 13.88
CA LEU A 21 5.00 -5.20 14.38
C LEU A 21 6.01 -5.96 15.23
N ASP A 22 5.58 -6.46 16.37
CA ASP A 22 6.40 -7.25 17.28
C ASP A 22 5.69 -8.55 17.64
N ASN A 23 6.24 -9.68 17.16
CA ASN A 23 5.78 -11.04 17.39
C ASN A 23 4.29 -11.26 17.13
N VAL A 24 3.74 -10.60 16.09
CA VAL A 24 2.33 -10.63 15.73
C VAL A 24 1.97 -12.02 15.15
N SER A 25 0.96 -12.65 15.75
CA SER A 25 0.41 -13.91 15.24
C SER A 25 -1.11 -13.84 15.10
N LEU A 26 -1.65 -14.53 14.10
CA LEU A 26 -3.08 -14.65 13.85
C LEU A 26 -3.41 -16.00 13.22
N SER A 27 -4.46 -16.65 13.75
CA SER A 27 -5.00 -17.91 13.26
C SER A 27 -6.49 -17.78 12.96
N PHE A 28 -6.99 -18.56 12.01
CA PHE A 28 -8.42 -18.79 11.80
C PHE A 28 -8.73 -20.28 12.05
N GLY A 29 -9.38 -20.58 13.16
CA GLY A 29 -9.50 -21.94 13.65
C GLY A 29 -8.12 -22.56 13.87
N ASP A 30 -7.89 -23.75 13.34
CA ASP A 30 -6.60 -24.45 13.46
C ASP A 30 -5.53 -23.99 12.44
N ARG A 31 -5.88 -23.06 11.55
CA ARG A 31 -4.98 -22.59 10.52
C ARG A 31 -4.23 -21.33 10.95
N ASN A 32 -2.93 -21.44 11.15
CA ASN A 32 -2.05 -20.30 11.33
C ASN A 32 -1.92 -19.52 10.02
N ILE A 33 -2.32 -18.25 10.02
CA ILE A 33 -2.18 -17.34 8.85
C ILE A 33 -0.90 -16.56 8.95
N LEU A 34 -0.59 -16.02 10.13
CA LEU A 34 0.61 -15.27 10.43
C LEU A 34 1.19 -15.79 11.75
N LYS A 35 2.50 -15.98 11.82
CA LYS A 35 3.17 -16.55 12.97
C LYS A 35 4.46 -15.78 13.28
N ASN A 36 4.50 -15.14 14.46
CA ASN A 36 5.64 -14.37 14.97
C ASN A 36 6.17 -13.35 13.96
N ILE A 37 5.26 -12.58 13.35
CA ILE A 37 5.61 -11.54 12.39
C ILE A 37 6.19 -10.33 13.13
N SER A 38 7.45 -10.02 12.81
CA SER A 38 8.14 -8.84 13.35
C SER A 38 8.86 -8.10 12.23
N PHE A 39 8.60 -6.81 12.06
CA PHE A 39 9.32 -5.92 11.16
C PHE A 39 9.07 -4.46 11.48
N ASN A 40 9.90 -3.58 10.92
CA ASN A 40 9.79 -2.13 11.06
C ASN A 40 9.73 -1.47 9.69
N ILE A 41 8.80 -0.52 9.54
CA ILE A 41 8.66 0.29 8.33
C ILE A 41 9.00 1.74 8.67
N GLU A 42 9.98 2.28 7.96
CA GLU A 42 10.39 3.68 7.99
C GLU A 42 9.71 4.45 6.84
N PRO A 43 9.80 5.80 6.79
CA PRO A 43 9.35 6.55 5.61
C PRO A 43 10.03 6.03 4.33
N GLY A 44 9.24 5.78 3.30
CA GLY A 44 9.70 5.20 2.04
C GLY A 44 8.64 4.30 1.40
N ILE A 45 9.02 3.58 0.35
CA ILE A 45 8.17 2.62 -0.33
C ILE A 45 8.61 1.21 0.02
N TYR A 46 7.71 0.45 0.64
CA TYR A 46 7.92 -0.93 1.04
C TYR A 46 7.04 -1.88 0.23
N GLY A 47 7.62 -2.99 -0.20
CA GLY A 47 6.92 -4.08 -0.84
C GLY A 47 6.63 -5.22 0.14
N LEU A 48 5.45 -5.83 0.05
CA LEU A 48 5.10 -7.09 0.70
C LEU A 48 4.81 -8.13 -0.38
N LEU A 49 5.77 -8.99 -0.63
CA LEU A 49 5.70 -10.07 -1.59
C LEU A 49 5.27 -11.38 -0.95
N GLY A 50 4.66 -12.24 -1.70
CA GLY A 50 4.29 -13.58 -1.26
C GLY A 50 3.26 -14.22 -2.18
N PRO A 51 3.16 -15.56 -2.21
CA PRO A 51 2.17 -16.25 -3.02
C PRO A 51 0.73 -15.89 -2.57
N ASN A 52 -0.25 -16.21 -3.42
CA ASN A 52 -1.65 -16.06 -3.06
C ASN A 52 -1.97 -16.90 -1.81
N GLY A 53 -2.72 -16.32 -0.88
CA GLY A 53 -3.06 -16.98 0.38
C GLY A 53 -1.96 -16.99 1.44
N SER A 54 -0.83 -16.30 1.23
CA SER A 54 0.26 -16.22 2.23
C SER A 54 -0.06 -15.36 3.46
N GLY A 55 -1.13 -14.55 3.41
CA GLY A 55 -1.55 -13.68 4.51
C GLY A 55 -1.28 -12.18 4.30
N LYS A 56 -0.93 -11.72 3.08
CA LYS A 56 -0.67 -10.31 2.79
C LYS A 56 -1.84 -9.39 3.15
N SER A 57 -3.03 -9.68 2.63
CA SER A 57 -4.24 -8.89 2.94
C SER A 57 -4.64 -9.01 4.41
N THR A 58 -4.38 -10.17 5.05
CA THR A 58 -4.56 -10.36 6.49
C THR A 58 -3.64 -9.43 7.28
N LEU A 59 -2.38 -9.30 6.87
CA LEU A 59 -1.41 -8.40 7.50
C LEU A 59 -1.86 -6.93 7.36
N PHE A 60 -2.39 -6.52 6.19
CA PHE A 60 -2.97 -5.19 6.00
C PHE A 60 -4.19 -4.95 6.89
N ASN A 61 -5.06 -5.94 7.04
CA ASN A 61 -6.20 -5.87 7.95
C ASN A 61 -5.78 -5.76 9.42
N LEU A 62 -4.68 -6.38 9.83
CA LEU A 62 -4.08 -6.19 11.16
C LEU A 62 -3.50 -4.79 11.32
N ILE A 63 -2.76 -4.26 10.33
CA ILE A 63 -2.19 -2.91 10.36
C ILE A 63 -3.30 -1.86 10.41
N THR A 64 -4.36 -2.00 9.63
CA THR A 64 -5.50 -1.06 9.63
C THR A 64 -6.37 -1.17 10.88
N GLY A 65 -6.33 -2.29 11.60
CA GLY A 65 -7.19 -2.56 12.77
C GLY A 65 -8.56 -3.10 12.43
N ASN A 66 -8.74 -3.62 11.21
CA ASN A 66 -9.91 -4.38 10.79
C ASN A 66 -9.91 -5.80 11.38
N LEU A 67 -8.71 -6.32 11.65
CA LEU A 67 -8.49 -7.55 12.41
C LEU A 67 -7.64 -7.25 13.66
N LYS A 68 -7.80 -8.08 14.68
CA LYS A 68 -7.00 -8.07 15.90
C LYS A 68 -6.10 -9.30 15.91
N PRO A 69 -4.80 -9.18 16.27
CA PRO A 69 -3.92 -10.34 16.40
C PRO A 69 -4.27 -11.17 17.63
N ASP A 70 -3.95 -12.46 17.59
CA ASP A 70 -4.06 -13.37 18.75
C ASP A 70 -2.95 -13.06 19.79
N SER A 71 -1.76 -12.67 19.29
CA SER A 71 -0.63 -12.31 20.13
C SER A 71 0.25 -11.27 19.45
N GLY A 72 1.17 -10.67 20.20
CA GLY A 72 2.09 -9.63 19.75
C GLY A 72 1.48 -8.24 19.78
N SER A 73 2.21 -7.26 19.25
CA SER A 73 1.81 -5.86 19.29
C SER A 73 2.08 -5.14 17.97
N ILE A 74 1.22 -4.15 17.69
CA ILE A 74 1.30 -3.28 16.51
C ILE A 74 1.46 -1.85 17.02
N HIS A 75 2.45 -1.15 16.50
CA HIS A 75 2.78 0.21 16.90
C HIS A 75 2.78 1.15 15.71
N PHE A 76 2.37 2.39 15.95
CA PHE A 76 2.58 3.53 15.05
C PHE A 76 3.43 4.56 15.79
N GLY A 77 4.70 4.68 15.37
CA GLY A 77 5.70 5.40 16.16
C GLY A 77 5.84 4.80 17.55
N GLU A 78 5.58 5.60 18.58
CA GLU A 78 5.63 5.18 19.99
C GLU A 78 4.26 4.69 20.53
N THR A 79 3.20 4.77 19.73
CA THR A 79 1.83 4.45 20.17
C THR A 79 1.50 2.98 19.91
N ILE A 80 1.12 2.26 20.97
CA ILE A 80 0.58 0.90 20.85
C ILE A 80 -0.83 0.97 20.26
N ALA A 81 -1.00 0.41 19.07
CA ALA A 81 -2.25 0.46 18.34
C ALA A 81 -3.00 -0.88 18.27
N THR A 82 -2.48 -1.94 18.88
CA THR A 82 -3.00 -3.31 18.78
C THR A 82 -4.51 -3.42 19.00
N ASN A 83 -5.04 -2.67 19.96
CA ASN A 83 -6.47 -2.69 20.33
C ASN A 83 -7.25 -1.47 19.80
N ILE A 84 -6.63 -0.57 19.03
CA ILE A 84 -7.32 0.58 18.46
C ILE A 84 -8.13 0.11 17.23
N PRO A 85 -9.46 0.30 17.20
CA PRO A 85 -10.29 -0.13 16.08
C PRO A 85 -10.03 0.70 14.83
N ILE A 86 -10.37 0.15 13.65
CA ILE A 86 -10.07 0.72 12.34
C ILE A 86 -10.47 2.19 12.20
N TYR A 87 -11.67 2.58 12.62
CA TYR A 87 -12.18 3.95 12.45
C TYR A 87 -11.42 5.00 13.26
N LEU A 88 -10.85 4.62 14.40
CA LEU A 88 -9.94 5.47 15.18
C LEU A 88 -8.52 5.41 14.63
N ARG A 89 -8.02 4.22 14.33
CA ARG A 89 -6.65 4.01 13.87
C ARG A 89 -6.37 4.75 12.56
N THR A 90 -7.23 4.60 11.56
CA THR A 90 -7.08 5.29 10.28
C THR A 90 -7.09 6.80 10.43
N ARG A 91 -7.93 7.33 11.32
CA ARG A 91 -8.01 8.78 11.60
C ARG A 91 -6.82 9.29 12.41
N MET A 92 -6.40 8.57 13.48
CA MET A 92 -5.31 8.98 14.36
C MET A 92 -3.95 9.01 13.66
N PHE A 93 -3.70 8.03 12.79
CA PHE A 93 -2.42 7.88 12.09
C PHE A 93 -2.48 8.31 10.63
N ASN A 94 -3.62 8.87 10.20
CA ASN A 94 -3.85 9.35 8.84
C ASN A 94 -3.47 8.28 7.78
N ILE A 95 -4.17 7.14 7.83
CA ILE A 95 -3.92 5.99 6.97
C ILE A 95 -4.89 6.02 5.78
N GLY A 96 -4.37 6.06 4.56
CA GLY A 96 -5.10 5.75 3.34
C GLY A 96 -4.98 4.25 3.04
N PHE A 97 -6.09 3.58 2.79
CA PHE A 97 -6.08 2.14 2.46
C PHE A 97 -6.91 1.86 1.21
N VAL A 98 -6.29 1.18 0.26
CA VAL A 98 -6.94 0.66 -0.94
C VAL A 98 -6.92 -0.86 -0.89
N PRO A 99 -8.06 -1.51 -0.64
CA PRO A 99 -8.16 -2.96 -0.60
C PRO A 99 -8.05 -3.57 -2.00
N GLN A 100 -7.80 -4.87 -2.07
CA GLN A 100 -7.75 -5.63 -3.33
C GLN A 100 -9.07 -5.52 -4.10
N ILE A 101 -10.21 -5.60 -3.39
CA ILE A 101 -11.56 -5.50 -3.97
C ILE A 101 -12.31 -4.36 -3.27
N GLY A 102 -13.03 -3.55 -4.05
CA GLY A 102 -13.82 -2.43 -3.52
C GLY A 102 -13.04 -1.12 -3.49
N GLY A 103 -13.29 -0.31 -2.44
CA GLY A 103 -12.68 1.02 -2.27
C GLY A 103 -13.41 2.15 -2.98
N ILE A 104 -14.47 1.85 -3.78
CA ILE A 104 -15.33 2.84 -4.45
C ILE A 104 -16.78 2.38 -4.47
N PHE A 105 -17.72 3.34 -4.53
CA PHE A 105 -19.16 3.10 -4.65
C PHE A 105 -19.55 2.95 -6.12
N HIS A 106 -19.92 1.74 -6.54
CA HIS A 106 -20.20 1.41 -7.93
C HIS A 106 -21.38 2.19 -8.54
N SER A 107 -22.37 2.58 -7.74
CA SER A 107 -23.56 3.33 -8.18
C SER A 107 -23.30 4.82 -8.40
N LEU A 108 -22.24 5.36 -7.82
CA LEU A 108 -21.84 6.77 -7.94
C LEU A 108 -20.94 6.98 -9.16
N THR A 109 -20.89 8.22 -9.67
CA THR A 109 -19.89 8.62 -10.65
C THR A 109 -18.49 8.62 -10.00
N LEU A 110 -17.43 8.65 -10.81
CA LEU A 110 -16.07 8.83 -10.31
C LEU A 110 -15.98 10.11 -9.47
N LEU A 111 -16.47 11.23 -9.96
CA LEU A 111 -16.45 12.50 -9.26
C LEU A 111 -17.23 12.45 -7.94
N ASP A 112 -18.42 11.83 -7.93
CA ASP A 112 -19.21 11.70 -6.71
C ASP A 112 -18.55 10.79 -5.68
N ASN A 113 -17.81 9.76 -6.11
CA ASN A 113 -16.98 8.96 -5.21
C ASN A 113 -15.93 9.82 -4.49
N LEU A 114 -15.21 10.66 -5.24
CA LEU A 114 -14.21 11.56 -4.64
C LEU A 114 -14.85 12.61 -3.74
N LYS A 115 -15.97 13.19 -4.14
CA LYS A 115 -16.71 14.15 -3.31
C LYS A 115 -17.22 13.54 -2.01
N CYS A 116 -17.83 12.37 -2.07
CA CYS A 116 -18.36 11.69 -0.88
C CYS A 116 -17.26 11.45 0.18
N ILE A 117 -16.08 11.04 -0.24
CA ILE A 117 -14.95 10.85 0.67
C ILE A 117 -14.34 12.20 1.08
N GLY A 118 -14.26 13.16 0.15
CA GLY A 118 -13.78 14.51 0.41
C GLY A 118 -14.58 15.23 1.49
N GLU A 119 -15.90 15.15 1.46
CA GLU A 119 -16.80 15.75 2.47
C GLU A 119 -16.56 15.21 3.89
N ILE A 120 -16.13 13.95 4.01
CA ILE A 120 -15.79 13.35 5.31
C ILE A 120 -14.43 13.83 5.82
N LEU A 121 -13.47 14.04 4.92
CA LEU A 121 -12.07 14.28 5.26
C LEU A 121 -11.68 15.77 5.28
N ILE A 122 -12.28 16.60 4.44
CA ILE A 122 -11.89 17.99 4.19
C ILE A 122 -13.07 18.91 4.51
N LYS A 123 -12.90 19.77 5.50
CA LYS A 123 -13.98 20.66 5.97
C LYS A 123 -14.22 21.85 5.04
N ASP A 124 -13.16 22.42 4.47
CA ASP A 124 -13.26 23.54 3.54
C ASP A 124 -13.61 23.06 2.14
N LYS A 125 -14.72 23.55 1.61
CA LYS A 125 -15.23 23.13 0.30
C LYS A 125 -14.27 23.51 -0.85
N ARG A 126 -13.63 24.68 -0.76
CA ARG A 126 -12.72 25.14 -1.82
C ARG A 126 -11.45 24.31 -1.83
N GLU A 127 -10.93 24.00 -0.64
CA GLU A 127 -9.80 23.08 -0.49
C GLU A 127 -10.14 21.69 -1.05
N MET A 128 -11.32 21.15 -0.72
CA MET A 128 -11.80 19.87 -1.21
C MET A 128 -11.90 19.85 -2.74
N ASP A 129 -12.57 20.84 -3.33
CA ASP A 129 -12.74 20.93 -4.80
C ASP A 129 -11.38 21.06 -5.50
N SER A 130 -10.46 21.87 -4.96
CA SER A 130 -9.10 22.02 -5.47
C SER A 130 -8.32 20.70 -5.41
N LYS A 131 -8.41 19.98 -4.28
CA LYS A 131 -7.74 18.68 -4.10
C LYS A 131 -8.31 17.61 -5.03
N ILE A 132 -9.64 17.56 -5.21
CA ILE A 132 -10.29 16.63 -6.13
C ILE A 132 -9.82 16.89 -7.57
N ASN A 133 -9.84 18.15 -8.02
CA ASN A 133 -9.38 18.51 -9.36
C ASN A 133 -7.90 18.17 -9.57
N TYR A 134 -7.05 18.45 -8.58
CA TYR A 134 -5.64 18.04 -8.62
C TYR A 134 -5.47 16.53 -8.81
N LEU A 135 -6.22 15.72 -8.05
CA LEU A 135 -6.13 14.26 -8.15
C LEU A 135 -6.71 13.73 -9.47
N ILE A 136 -7.83 14.28 -9.95
CA ILE A 136 -8.40 13.93 -11.25
C ILE A 136 -7.36 14.14 -12.34
N ASN A 137 -6.70 15.29 -12.37
CA ASN A 137 -5.65 15.57 -13.35
C ASN A 137 -4.41 14.67 -13.16
N LYS A 138 -3.94 14.46 -11.91
CA LYS A 138 -2.76 13.64 -11.60
C LYS A 138 -2.94 12.18 -12.05
N PHE A 139 -4.16 11.66 -12.00
CA PHE A 139 -4.51 10.29 -12.37
C PHE A 139 -5.07 10.16 -13.79
N ASP A 140 -5.13 11.26 -14.57
CA ASP A 140 -5.70 11.27 -15.92
C ASP A 140 -7.12 10.66 -15.94
N LEU A 141 -8.03 11.33 -15.22
CA LEU A 141 -9.40 10.87 -14.99
C LEU A 141 -10.46 11.89 -15.45
N ASP A 142 -10.05 13.03 -16.05
CA ASP A 142 -10.96 14.13 -16.34
C ASP A 142 -12.07 13.75 -17.34
N ASP A 143 -11.72 13.03 -18.40
CA ASP A 143 -12.67 12.62 -19.45
C ASP A 143 -13.74 11.65 -18.94
N ILE A 144 -13.45 10.92 -17.85
CA ILE A 144 -14.33 9.88 -17.31
C ILE A 144 -14.95 10.23 -15.96
N LYS A 145 -14.73 11.44 -15.45
CA LYS A 145 -15.18 11.85 -14.11
C LYS A 145 -16.70 11.75 -13.86
N ASN A 146 -17.50 11.88 -14.92
CA ASN A 146 -18.96 11.79 -14.86
C ASN A 146 -19.49 10.38 -15.16
N ILE A 147 -18.62 9.40 -15.43
CA ILE A 147 -19.00 8.00 -15.67
C ILE A 147 -19.24 7.31 -14.31
N LYS A 148 -20.32 6.52 -14.22
CA LYS A 148 -20.55 5.68 -13.04
C LYS A 148 -19.43 4.68 -12.84
N ALA A 149 -18.99 4.49 -11.60
CA ALA A 149 -17.89 3.60 -11.28
C ALA A 149 -18.15 2.14 -11.67
N ALA A 150 -19.41 1.71 -11.78
CA ALA A 150 -19.75 0.39 -12.33
C ALA A 150 -19.23 0.19 -13.75
N ASN A 151 -19.23 1.26 -14.58
CA ASN A 151 -18.88 1.22 -16.02
C ASN A 151 -17.41 1.54 -16.29
N LEU A 152 -16.61 1.83 -15.27
CA LEU A 152 -15.17 2.06 -15.40
C LEU A 152 -14.44 0.72 -15.64
N SER A 153 -13.35 0.78 -16.39
CA SER A 153 -12.40 -0.35 -16.51
C SER A 153 -11.74 -0.67 -15.17
N GLY A 154 -11.07 -1.81 -15.07
CA GLY A 154 -10.32 -2.20 -13.86
C GLY A 154 -9.25 -1.18 -13.48
N GLY A 155 -8.49 -0.68 -14.45
CA GLY A 155 -7.47 0.34 -14.26
C GLY A 155 -8.03 1.68 -13.78
N GLU A 156 -9.12 2.15 -14.39
CA GLU A 156 -9.81 3.39 -13.97
C GLU A 156 -10.39 3.28 -12.57
N LYS A 157 -10.98 2.13 -12.22
CA LYS A 157 -11.43 1.84 -10.85
C LYS A 157 -10.28 1.90 -9.85
N ARG A 158 -9.13 1.31 -10.21
CA ARG A 158 -7.94 1.32 -9.35
C ARG A 158 -7.38 2.73 -9.19
N LYS A 159 -7.26 3.49 -10.28
CA LYS A 159 -6.84 4.90 -10.24
C LYS A 159 -7.77 5.73 -9.35
N THR A 160 -9.08 5.55 -9.48
CA THR A 160 -10.10 6.24 -8.67
C THR A 160 -9.97 5.90 -7.19
N ALA A 161 -9.79 4.61 -6.85
CA ALA A 161 -9.65 4.16 -5.46
C ALA A 161 -8.36 4.74 -4.80
N ILE A 162 -7.25 4.78 -5.54
CA ILE A 162 -6.00 5.37 -5.05
C ILE A 162 -6.15 6.89 -4.89
N ALA A 163 -6.77 7.59 -5.86
CA ALA A 163 -7.05 9.01 -5.76
C ALA A 163 -7.93 9.33 -4.52
N ALA A 164 -8.96 8.52 -4.27
CA ALA A 164 -9.81 8.65 -3.09
C ALA A 164 -9.03 8.48 -1.78
N ALA A 165 -8.12 7.50 -1.69
CA ALA A 165 -7.28 7.28 -0.52
C ALA A 165 -6.30 8.45 -0.25
N LEU A 166 -5.97 9.24 -1.29
CA LEU A 166 -5.07 10.40 -1.18
C LEU A 166 -5.75 11.71 -0.77
N LEU A 167 -7.09 11.76 -0.74
CA LEU A 167 -7.83 13.00 -0.42
C LEU A 167 -7.46 13.56 0.96
N GLY A 168 -7.29 12.71 1.96
CA GLY A 168 -6.92 13.10 3.33
C GLY A 168 -5.44 13.44 3.54
N ASN A 169 -4.62 13.55 2.50
CA ASN A 169 -3.17 13.73 2.60
C ASN A 169 -2.53 12.71 3.57
N PRO A 170 -2.71 11.40 3.36
CA PRO A 170 -2.29 10.38 4.32
C PRO A 170 -0.77 10.38 4.54
N ASN A 171 -0.36 10.10 5.79
CA ASN A 171 1.05 9.85 6.13
C ASN A 171 1.46 8.41 5.80
N ILE A 172 0.48 7.51 5.77
CA ILE A 172 0.65 6.09 5.50
C ILE A 172 -0.33 5.69 4.40
N ILE A 173 0.16 5.05 3.35
CA ILE A 173 -0.68 4.46 2.29
C ILE A 173 -0.44 2.96 2.23
N LEU A 174 -1.53 2.21 2.29
CA LEU A 174 -1.55 0.76 2.13
C LEU A 174 -2.28 0.43 0.83
N LEU A 175 -1.61 -0.24 -0.11
CA LEU A 175 -2.19 -0.64 -1.41
C LEU A 175 -2.13 -2.16 -1.55
N ASP A 176 -3.28 -2.82 -1.53
CA ASP A 176 -3.38 -4.27 -1.67
C ASP A 176 -3.60 -4.64 -3.15
N GLU A 177 -2.62 -5.31 -3.75
CA GLU A 177 -2.53 -5.71 -5.15
C GLU A 177 -2.79 -4.55 -6.16
N PRO A 178 -2.05 -3.42 -6.05
CA PRO A 178 -2.30 -2.25 -6.87
C PRO A 178 -2.09 -2.47 -8.37
N PHE A 179 -1.30 -3.46 -8.76
CA PHE A 179 -0.94 -3.74 -10.16
C PHE A 179 -1.71 -4.91 -10.77
N ALA A 180 -2.53 -5.61 -9.96
CA ALA A 180 -3.22 -6.83 -10.42
C ALA A 180 -4.22 -6.54 -11.56
N ALA A 181 -4.17 -7.38 -12.61
CA ALA A 181 -5.06 -7.34 -13.78
C ALA A 181 -5.08 -5.98 -14.53
N LEU A 182 -3.97 -5.25 -14.52
CA LEU A 182 -3.79 -4.00 -15.25
C LEU A 182 -2.89 -4.18 -16.47
N ASP A 183 -3.10 -3.32 -17.49
CA ASP A 183 -2.20 -3.23 -18.62
C ASP A 183 -0.86 -2.56 -18.24
N ILE A 184 0.16 -2.77 -19.07
CA ILE A 184 1.53 -2.31 -18.80
C ILE A 184 1.61 -0.78 -18.65
N LEU A 185 0.86 -0.01 -19.45
CA LEU A 185 0.91 1.44 -19.41
C LEU A 185 0.29 1.97 -18.12
N THR A 186 -0.83 1.39 -17.69
CA THR A 186 -1.47 1.71 -16.42
C THR A 186 -0.56 1.37 -15.24
N ILE A 187 0.13 0.22 -15.25
CA ILE A 187 1.11 -0.15 -14.23
C ILE A 187 2.23 0.90 -14.15
N GLN A 188 2.84 1.25 -15.28
CA GLN A 188 3.92 2.24 -15.32
C GLN A 188 3.48 3.62 -14.82
N MET A 189 2.26 4.04 -15.15
CA MET A 189 1.67 5.27 -14.65
C MET A 189 1.50 5.23 -13.13
N LEU A 190 0.93 4.15 -12.58
CA LEU A 190 0.75 3.99 -11.13
C LEU A 190 2.09 3.92 -10.39
N GLN A 191 3.07 3.21 -10.94
CA GLN A 191 4.43 3.16 -10.41
C GLN A 191 5.03 4.57 -10.31
N LYS A 192 4.91 5.37 -11.38
CA LYS A 192 5.38 6.76 -11.39
C LYS A 192 4.67 7.59 -10.31
N ILE A 193 3.34 7.51 -10.23
CA ILE A 193 2.56 8.26 -9.23
C ILE A 193 3.01 7.90 -7.81
N ILE A 194 3.19 6.60 -7.50
CA ILE A 194 3.63 6.13 -6.19
C ILE A 194 5.02 6.69 -5.83
N VAL A 195 5.94 6.69 -6.79
CA VAL A 195 7.28 7.26 -6.60
C VAL A 195 7.21 8.77 -6.39
N ASP A 196 6.44 9.49 -7.23
CA ASP A 196 6.28 10.94 -7.15
C ASP A 196 5.67 11.35 -5.80
N LEU A 197 4.66 10.63 -5.32
CA LEU A 197 4.05 10.86 -3.99
C LEU A 197 5.08 10.78 -2.86
N GLN A 198 5.94 9.77 -2.86
CA GLN A 198 6.95 9.61 -1.83
C GLN A 198 8.06 10.66 -1.95
N VAL A 199 8.36 11.13 -3.18
CA VAL A 199 9.31 12.24 -3.40
C VAL A 199 8.72 13.58 -2.96
N GLU A 200 7.44 13.84 -3.24
CA GLU A 200 6.72 15.05 -2.80
C GLU A 200 6.54 15.08 -1.27
N HIS A 201 6.35 13.90 -0.66
CA HIS A 201 6.09 13.73 0.78
C HIS A 201 7.12 12.79 1.41
N HIS A 202 8.34 13.29 1.68
CA HIS A 202 9.47 12.48 2.18
C HIS A 202 9.20 11.70 3.48
N SER A 203 8.25 12.14 4.30
CA SER A 203 7.85 11.45 5.54
C SER A 203 6.79 10.37 5.31
N MET A 204 6.23 10.26 4.09
CA MET A 204 5.21 9.29 3.77
C MET A 204 5.76 7.87 3.76
N CYS A 205 4.98 6.96 4.34
CA CYS A 205 5.19 5.52 4.27
C CYS A 205 4.20 4.93 3.26
N VAL A 206 4.70 4.24 2.25
CA VAL A 206 3.88 3.51 1.26
C VAL A 206 4.17 2.03 1.41
N LEU A 207 3.15 1.22 1.72
CA LEU A 207 3.27 -0.24 1.76
C LEU A 207 2.39 -0.84 0.66
N LEU A 208 3.04 -1.58 -0.25
CA LEU A 208 2.42 -2.25 -1.39
C LEU A 208 2.45 -3.75 -1.15
N ALA A 209 1.30 -4.42 -1.17
CA ALA A 209 1.27 -5.88 -1.24
C ALA A 209 0.94 -6.30 -2.67
N ASP A 210 1.73 -7.16 -3.27
CA ASP A 210 1.44 -7.72 -4.59
C ASP A 210 2.07 -9.12 -4.73
N HIS A 211 1.59 -9.87 -5.70
CA HIS A 211 2.17 -11.15 -6.10
C HIS A 211 3.01 -11.04 -7.39
N GLN A 212 3.09 -9.85 -7.99
CA GLN A 212 3.89 -9.52 -9.17
C GLN A 212 5.23 -8.91 -8.74
N PRO A 213 6.31 -9.71 -8.62
CA PRO A 213 7.55 -9.26 -8.02
C PRO A 213 8.29 -8.20 -8.84
N ARG A 214 8.21 -8.26 -10.19
CA ARG A 214 8.91 -7.30 -11.05
C ARG A 214 8.36 -5.90 -10.90
N GLU A 215 7.05 -5.77 -10.98
CA GLU A 215 6.33 -4.51 -10.89
C GLU A 215 6.51 -3.86 -9.52
N LEU A 216 6.47 -4.67 -8.46
CA LEU A 216 6.63 -4.19 -7.09
C LEU A 216 8.09 -3.82 -6.78
N LEU A 217 9.06 -4.69 -7.12
CA LEU A 217 10.48 -4.42 -6.86
C LEU A 217 11.03 -3.22 -7.65
N ALA A 218 10.39 -2.86 -8.78
CA ALA A 218 10.78 -1.69 -9.57
C ALA A 218 10.59 -0.36 -8.83
N VAL A 219 9.70 -0.29 -7.84
CA VAL A 219 9.34 0.96 -7.15
C VAL A 219 9.72 0.99 -5.68
N CYS A 220 9.87 -0.15 -5.01
CA CYS A 220 10.11 -0.17 -3.58
C CYS A 220 11.58 0.08 -3.21
N ASP A 221 11.80 0.66 -2.03
CA ASP A 221 13.11 0.85 -1.42
C ASP A 221 13.57 -0.43 -0.74
N LYS A 222 12.63 -1.10 -0.07
CA LYS A 222 12.80 -2.40 0.61
C LYS A 222 11.56 -3.25 0.37
N ALA A 223 11.71 -4.56 0.47
CA ALA A 223 10.57 -5.46 0.46
C ALA A 223 10.74 -6.59 1.49
N LEU A 224 9.59 -7.13 1.90
CA LEU A 224 9.41 -8.27 2.79
C LEU A 224 8.84 -9.41 1.97
N ILE A 225 9.29 -10.63 2.19
CA ILE A 225 8.70 -11.83 1.57
C ILE A 225 7.98 -12.62 2.63
N LEU A 226 6.65 -12.72 2.49
CA LEU A 226 5.77 -13.50 3.35
C LEU A 226 5.49 -14.86 2.72
N SER A 227 5.93 -15.92 3.36
CA SER A 227 5.70 -17.30 2.91
C SER A 227 5.55 -18.22 4.11
N ASN A 228 4.64 -19.20 4.01
CA ASN A 228 4.36 -20.15 5.07
C ASN A 228 4.13 -19.50 6.45
N SER A 229 3.33 -18.44 6.47
CA SER A 229 2.97 -17.68 7.68
C SER A 229 4.12 -16.88 8.33
N HIS A 230 5.30 -16.77 7.72
CA HIS A 230 6.48 -16.09 8.26
C HIS A 230 7.06 -15.10 7.26
N ILE A 231 7.76 -14.07 7.77
CA ILE A 231 8.67 -13.27 6.93
C ILE A 231 9.94 -14.09 6.73
N VAL A 232 10.18 -14.53 5.48
CA VAL A 232 11.32 -15.41 5.13
C VAL A 232 12.54 -14.63 4.64
N ALA A 233 12.33 -13.38 4.20
CA ALA A 233 13.41 -12.49 3.79
C ALA A 233 12.93 -11.02 3.85
N GLU A 234 13.86 -10.11 4.12
CA GLU A 234 13.69 -8.66 4.09
C GLU A 234 14.95 -8.02 3.52
N GLY A 235 14.80 -6.95 2.73
CA GLY A 235 15.94 -6.20 2.19
C GLY A 235 15.55 -5.32 1.02
N SER A 236 16.54 -4.65 0.44
CA SER A 236 16.42 -3.94 -0.84
C SER A 236 16.12 -4.92 -1.98
N PRO A 237 15.59 -4.48 -3.12
CA PRO A 237 15.37 -5.33 -4.28
C PRO A 237 16.60 -6.17 -4.67
N ASN A 238 17.79 -5.55 -4.68
CA ASN A 238 19.03 -6.23 -5.03
C ASN A 238 19.44 -7.30 -4.00
N GLU A 239 19.28 -7.01 -2.71
CA GLU A 239 19.56 -7.98 -1.64
C GLU A 239 18.61 -9.17 -1.74
N LEU A 240 17.31 -8.95 -1.96
CA LEU A 240 16.31 -10.00 -2.07
C LEU A 240 16.55 -10.90 -3.30
N LEU A 241 16.92 -10.35 -4.44
CA LEU A 241 17.22 -11.11 -5.66
C LEU A 241 18.43 -12.06 -5.49
N ASN A 242 19.36 -11.73 -4.59
CA ASN A 242 20.52 -12.54 -4.26
C ASN A 242 20.34 -13.39 -2.99
N ASN A 243 19.22 -13.23 -2.28
CA ASN A 243 18.95 -13.95 -1.03
C ASN A 243 18.52 -15.39 -1.30
N VAL A 244 19.22 -16.36 -0.73
CA VAL A 244 18.98 -17.81 -0.90
C VAL A 244 17.56 -18.20 -0.42
N HIS A 245 17.11 -17.66 0.71
CA HIS A 245 15.77 -17.94 1.24
C HIS A 245 14.68 -17.35 0.36
N ALA A 246 14.85 -16.12 -0.13
CA ALA A 246 13.94 -15.47 -1.06
C ALA A 246 13.79 -16.27 -2.36
N ARG A 247 14.92 -16.76 -2.92
CA ARG A 247 14.91 -17.61 -4.11
C ARG A 247 14.22 -18.95 -3.85
N LYS A 248 14.58 -19.64 -2.78
CA LYS A 248 14.00 -20.95 -2.43
C LYS A 248 12.49 -20.89 -2.18
N HIS A 249 12.00 -19.85 -1.51
CA HIS A 249 10.62 -19.80 -1.02
C HIS A 249 9.67 -18.97 -1.88
N TYR A 250 10.20 -18.16 -2.83
CA TYR A 250 9.35 -17.28 -3.61
C TYR A 250 9.77 -17.11 -5.08
N PHE A 251 11.02 -16.67 -5.37
CA PHE A 251 11.40 -16.33 -6.74
C PHE A 251 11.70 -17.54 -7.63
N GLY A 252 12.23 -18.62 -7.06
CA GLY A 252 12.84 -19.71 -7.82
C GLY A 252 14.21 -19.33 -8.40
N ASP A 253 14.97 -20.34 -8.85
CA ASP A 253 16.38 -20.17 -9.27
C ASP A 253 16.53 -19.36 -10.56
N LYS A 254 15.55 -19.41 -11.46
CA LYS A 254 15.59 -18.78 -12.79
C LYS A 254 15.03 -17.35 -12.83
N PHE A 255 14.53 -16.82 -11.71
CA PHE A 255 13.95 -15.50 -11.71
C PHE A 255 14.99 -14.41 -11.94
N LYS A 256 14.68 -13.50 -12.90
CA LYS A 256 15.42 -12.27 -13.19
C LYS A 256 14.42 -11.11 -13.15
N ALA A 257 14.68 -10.08 -12.35
CA ALA A 257 13.88 -8.86 -12.30
C ALA A 257 14.23 -7.90 -13.43
#